data_962e7531d50e6915106bac5c4202b8d5
#
_entry.id   962e7531d50e6915106bac5c4202b8d5
#
_cell.length_a   1.000
_cell.length_b   1.000
_cell.length_c   1.000
_cell.angle_alpha   90.00
_cell.angle_beta   90.00
_cell.angle_gamma   90.00
#
_symmetry.space_group_name_H-M   'P 1'
#
loop_
_entity.id
_entity.type
_entity.pdbx_description
1 polymer ?
#
loop_
_entity_poly.entity_id
_entity_poly.type
_entity_poly.pdbx_seq_one_letter_code
_entity_poly.pdbx_strand_id
1 'polypeptide(L)'
;TKHAHGEPLGAEETIAAKRKLGWPESPAFLVPAEVRARFAARAAELARERATWNAKFDRWRTADAARAAMWEQFVEGRVPPGLVEKLCESAPTTKAATRAHGSAVLQKAAALVPSLVGGSADLEGSNKTKIEGSPAVTPQDFSGRNLYFGIREHGMTAVANGLGLSGFIPYSASFLTFTDYARPGMRLAALMKLRHVFVYTHDSIFLGEDGPTHQPVEHLAALRTIPNLLVIRPADGLETAAAWGLALERRDGPTVLALSRQNLAPLLRPASFTFGELRRGGYVLRDVDSSQSAKDAITFIATGSEVGVALDAAERLATAGFATRVVSMPAPQ
;
A
#
# COMPACT_ATOMS: atom_id res chain seq x y z
N THR A 1 -3.13 0.51 39.69
CA THR A 1 -3.95 1.74 39.78
C THR A 1 -3.76 2.60 38.54
N LYS A 2 -4.68 3.55 38.26
CA LYS A 2 -4.56 4.46 37.09
C LYS A 2 -3.28 5.32 37.13
N HIS A 3 -2.78 5.68 38.31
CA HIS A 3 -1.56 6.46 38.45
C HIS A 3 -0.29 5.69 37.99
N ALA A 4 -0.22 4.41 38.30
CA ALA A 4 0.90 3.58 37.82
C ALA A 4 0.84 3.26 36.31
N HIS A 5 -0.30 3.51 35.66
CA HIS A 5 -0.46 3.31 34.22
C HIS A 5 0.10 4.47 33.40
N GLY A 6 -0.14 5.71 33.81
CA GLY A 6 0.14 6.90 33.00
C GLY A 6 1.25 7.81 33.51
N GLU A 7 1.74 7.59 34.74
CA GLU A 7 2.70 8.47 35.41
C GLU A 7 3.89 7.68 35.96
N PRO A 8 5.12 8.23 35.91
CA PRO A 8 6.26 7.63 36.58
C PRO A 8 6.06 7.66 38.10
N LEU A 9 6.49 6.60 38.80
CA LEU A 9 6.35 6.49 40.24
C LEU A 9 7.08 7.62 40.98
N GLY A 10 8.12 8.22 40.40
CA GLY A 10 9.03 9.11 41.07
C GLY A 10 10.09 8.38 41.97
N ALA A 11 11.05 9.11 42.44
CA ALA A 11 12.19 8.52 43.16
C ALA A 11 11.79 7.89 44.50
N GLU A 12 10.98 8.60 45.28
CA GLU A 12 10.56 8.16 46.62
C GLU A 12 9.70 6.89 46.57
N GLU A 13 8.66 6.86 45.74
CA GLU A 13 7.79 5.70 45.55
C GLU A 13 8.56 4.50 44.96
N THR A 14 9.55 4.74 44.08
CA THR A 14 10.40 3.69 43.54
C THR A 14 11.24 3.04 44.65
N ILE A 15 11.79 3.83 45.59
CA ILE A 15 12.51 3.34 46.75
C ILE A 15 11.57 2.59 47.69
N ALA A 16 10.40 3.14 47.99
CA ALA A 16 9.38 2.49 48.83
C ALA A 16 8.94 1.12 48.26
N ALA A 17 8.71 1.07 46.93
CA ALA A 17 8.39 -0.16 46.26
C ALA A 17 9.50 -1.20 46.32
N LYS A 18 10.78 -0.80 46.14
CA LYS A 18 11.94 -1.69 46.31
C LYS A 18 12.04 -2.27 47.72
N ARG A 19 11.89 -1.43 48.74
CA ARG A 19 11.88 -1.88 50.14
C ARG A 19 10.79 -2.91 50.40
N LYS A 20 9.57 -2.63 49.94
CA LYS A 20 8.43 -3.52 50.12
C LYS A 20 8.65 -4.87 49.42
N LEU A 21 9.35 -4.88 48.28
CA LEU A 21 9.68 -6.08 47.51
C LEU A 21 10.93 -6.80 47.98
N GLY A 22 11.63 -6.27 49.00
CA GLY A 22 12.93 -6.79 49.45
C GLY A 22 14.03 -6.62 48.40
N TRP A 23 13.90 -5.64 47.51
CA TRP A 23 14.87 -5.38 46.45
C TRP A 23 15.88 -4.29 46.89
N PRO A 24 17.18 -4.44 46.59
CA PRO A 24 18.17 -3.43 46.92
C PRO A 24 17.85 -2.06 46.32
N GLU A 25 17.99 -1.01 47.11
CA GLU A 25 17.73 0.36 46.68
C GLU A 25 18.81 0.87 45.71
N SER A 26 20.05 0.44 45.88
CA SER A 26 21.22 0.81 45.08
C SER A 26 21.97 -0.42 44.57
N PRO A 27 22.50 -0.35 43.32
CA PRO A 27 22.33 0.73 42.36
C PRO A 27 20.88 0.77 41.80
N ALA A 28 20.48 1.93 41.26
CA ALA A 28 19.11 2.14 40.79
C ALA A 28 18.60 1.05 39.78
N PHE A 29 19.49 0.64 38.89
CA PHE A 29 19.25 -0.42 37.89
C PHE A 29 20.09 -1.66 38.19
N LEU A 30 19.87 -2.24 39.37
CA LEU A 30 20.57 -3.45 39.78
C LEU A 30 20.19 -4.63 38.88
N VAL A 31 21.20 -5.25 38.28
CA VAL A 31 21.08 -6.57 37.66
C VAL A 31 21.92 -7.54 38.47
N PRO A 32 21.31 -8.53 39.14
CA PRO A 32 22.05 -9.52 39.97
C PRO A 32 23.11 -10.27 39.15
N ALA A 33 24.20 -10.68 39.80
CA ALA A 33 25.31 -11.33 39.12
C ALA A 33 24.92 -12.65 38.46
N GLU A 34 24.03 -13.42 39.08
CA GLU A 34 23.51 -14.68 38.57
C GLU A 34 22.66 -14.46 37.30
N VAL A 35 21.91 -13.36 37.21
CA VAL A 35 21.17 -12.99 36.01
C VAL A 35 22.12 -12.65 34.85
N ARG A 36 23.17 -11.86 35.14
CA ARG A 36 24.22 -11.55 34.14
C ARG A 36 24.93 -12.83 33.67
N ALA A 37 25.28 -13.72 34.55
CA ALA A 37 25.91 -14.99 34.21
C ALA A 37 25.01 -15.86 33.34
N ARG A 38 23.72 -15.94 33.67
CA ARG A 38 22.73 -16.68 32.87
C ARG A 38 22.61 -16.13 31.44
N PHE A 39 22.47 -14.82 31.31
CA PHE A 39 22.39 -14.19 29.97
C PHE A 39 23.72 -14.30 29.21
N ALA A 40 24.88 -14.20 29.86
CA ALA A 40 26.17 -14.40 29.21
C ALA A 40 26.33 -15.84 28.69
N ALA A 41 25.94 -16.83 29.47
CA ALA A 41 25.93 -18.23 29.02
C ALA A 41 25.02 -18.44 27.79
N ARG A 42 23.80 -17.91 27.85
CA ARG A 42 22.87 -18.01 26.70
C ARG A 42 23.37 -17.27 25.47
N ALA A 43 23.97 -16.09 25.64
CA ALA A 43 24.60 -15.34 24.55
C ALA A 43 25.71 -16.17 23.85
N ALA A 44 26.53 -16.88 24.62
CA ALA A 44 27.56 -17.76 24.08
C ALA A 44 26.98 -18.95 23.30
N GLU A 45 25.86 -19.54 23.75
CA GLU A 45 25.12 -20.58 22.98
C GLU A 45 24.57 -20.04 21.67
N LEU A 46 23.87 -18.90 21.73
CA LEU A 46 23.29 -18.24 20.55
C LEU A 46 24.38 -17.85 19.54
N ALA A 47 25.54 -17.41 20.00
CA ALA A 47 26.67 -17.10 19.11
C ALA A 47 27.15 -18.36 18.33
N ARG A 48 27.21 -19.53 18.98
CA ARG A 48 27.54 -20.80 18.31
C ARG A 48 26.47 -21.23 17.32
N GLU A 49 25.21 -21.16 17.71
CA GLU A 49 24.07 -21.44 16.82
C GLU A 49 24.10 -20.52 15.59
N ARG A 50 24.35 -19.22 15.80
CA ARG A 50 24.47 -18.23 14.72
C ARG A 50 25.65 -18.53 13.79
N ALA A 51 26.80 -18.88 14.32
CA ALA A 51 27.96 -19.26 13.51
C ALA A 51 27.66 -20.49 12.63
N THR A 52 27.00 -21.49 13.19
CA THR A 52 26.56 -22.68 12.45
C THR A 52 25.55 -22.32 11.35
N TRP A 53 24.60 -21.45 11.65
CA TRP A 53 23.63 -20.97 10.66
C TRP A 53 24.31 -20.17 9.54
N ASN A 54 25.22 -19.25 9.89
CA ASN A 54 25.96 -18.44 8.90
C ASN A 54 26.72 -19.35 7.92
N ALA A 55 27.42 -20.38 8.40
CA ALA A 55 28.13 -21.32 7.56
C ALA A 55 27.20 -22.11 6.60
N LYS A 56 25.97 -22.42 7.04
CA LYS A 56 24.94 -23.02 6.17
C LYS A 56 24.43 -22.04 5.14
N PHE A 57 24.17 -20.80 5.56
CA PHE A 57 23.69 -19.74 4.69
C PHE A 57 24.71 -19.37 3.61
N ASP A 58 26.00 -19.25 3.97
CA ASP A 58 27.06 -18.95 3.02
C ASP A 58 27.19 -20.05 1.95
N ARG A 59 27.11 -21.33 2.34
CA ARG A 59 27.07 -22.45 1.38
C ARG A 59 25.86 -22.40 0.47
N TRP A 60 24.66 -22.09 1.02
CA TRP A 60 23.44 -21.95 0.26
C TRP A 60 23.53 -20.79 -0.74
N ARG A 61 24.10 -19.66 -0.34
CA ARG A 61 24.27 -18.46 -1.18
C ARG A 61 25.25 -18.69 -2.31
N THR A 62 26.36 -19.40 -2.05
CA THR A 62 27.37 -19.68 -3.08
C THR A 62 26.98 -20.80 -4.05
N ALA A 63 26.02 -21.64 -3.68
CA ALA A 63 25.58 -22.76 -4.52
C ALA A 63 24.75 -22.34 -5.74
N ASP A 64 24.12 -21.16 -5.72
CA ASP A 64 23.26 -20.64 -6.80
C ASP A 64 23.23 -19.11 -6.75
N ALA A 65 23.94 -18.48 -7.69
CA ALA A 65 24.08 -17.02 -7.75
C ALA A 65 22.75 -16.30 -8.07
N ALA A 66 21.88 -16.91 -8.89
CA ALA A 66 20.58 -16.32 -9.23
C ALA A 66 19.65 -16.29 -8.00
N ARG A 67 19.62 -17.39 -7.25
CA ARG A 67 18.87 -17.47 -5.99
C ARG A 67 19.42 -16.52 -4.93
N ALA A 68 20.74 -16.37 -4.84
CA ALA A 68 21.37 -15.40 -3.94
C ALA A 68 20.98 -13.96 -4.28
N ALA A 69 21.03 -13.58 -5.56
CA ALA A 69 20.61 -12.25 -6.03
C ALA A 69 19.12 -11.97 -5.75
N MET A 70 18.26 -12.98 -5.94
CA MET A 70 16.83 -12.86 -5.60
C MET A 70 16.62 -12.67 -4.09
N TRP A 71 17.36 -13.39 -3.25
CA TRP A 71 17.33 -13.22 -1.80
C TRP A 71 17.77 -11.82 -1.37
N GLU A 72 18.85 -11.31 -1.94
CA GLU A 72 19.33 -9.95 -1.66
C GLU A 72 18.30 -8.90 -2.06
N GLN A 73 17.72 -9.04 -3.26
CA GLN A 73 16.62 -8.17 -3.71
C GLN A 73 15.44 -8.20 -2.74
N PHE A 74 15.09 -9.38 -2.24
CA PHE A 74 14.00 -9.58 -1.30
C PHE A 74 14.28 -8.93 0.06
N VAL A 75 15.44 -9.22 0.67
CA VAL A 75 15.83 -8.68 1.99
C VAL A 75 15.97 -7.15 1.98
N GLU A 76 16.50 -6.59 0.89
CA GLU A 76 16.64 -5.16 0.72
C GLU A 76 15.34 -4.47 0.27
N GLY A 77 14.30 -5.24 -0.03
CA GLY A 77 13.03 -4.73 -0.52
C GLY A 77 13.18 -3.93 -1.82
N ARG A 78 14.14 -4.33 -2.68
CA ARG A 78 14.36 -3.68 -3.97
C ARG A 78 13.29 -4.05 -4.97
N VAL A 79 12.90 -3.08 -5.80
CA VAL A 79 12.11 -3.28 -7.02
C VAL A 79 12.98 -2.87 -8.22
N PRO A 80 12.68 -3.37 -9.43
CA PRO A 80 13.45 -3.00 -10.63
C PRO A 80 13.46 -1.49 -10.85
N PRO A 81 14.60 -0.90 -11.24
CA PRO A 81 14.65 0.51 -11.62
C PRO A 81 13.69 0.80 -12.78
N GLY A 82 13.04 1.97 -12.75
CA GLY A 82 12.09 2.39 -13.76
C GLY A 82 10.81 1.52 -13.76
N LEU A 83 10.39 1.01 -12.60
CA LEU A 83 9.21 0.13 -12.50
C LEU A 83 7.94 0.84 -12.95
N VAL A 84 7.75 2.11 -12.58
CA VAL A 84 6.58 2.92 -13.01
C VAL A 84 6.52 2.99 -14.53
N GLU A 85 7.62 3.34 -15.17
CA GLU A 85 7.75 3.46 -16.63
C GLU A 85 7.44 2.13 -17.31
N LYS A 86 8.03 1.04 -16.83
CA LYS A 86 7.80 -0.32 -17.36
C LYS A 86 6.36 -0.80 -17.25
N LEU A 87 5.66 -0.42 -16.19
CA LEU A 87 4.25 -0.72 -16.02
C LEU A 87 3.39 0.17 -16.92
N CYS A 88 3.72 1.46 -17.05
CA CYS A 88 3.02 2.42 -17.89
C CYS A 88 3.15 2.10 -19.40
N GLU A 89 4.31 1.63 -19.86
CA GLU A 89 4.53 1.19 -21.25
C GLU A 89 3.61 0.04 -21.68
N SER A 90 3.19 -0.78 -20.71
CA SER A 90 2.27 -1.92 -20.94
C SER A 90 0.86 -1.65 -20.38
N ALA A 91 0.54 -0.39 -20.09
CA ALA A 91 -0.76 -0.05 -19.53
C ALA A 91 -1.93 -0.39 -20.48
N PRO A 92 -3.03 -0.93 -19.98
CA PRO A 92 -4.20 -1.17 -20.80
C PRO A 92 -4.80 0.14 -21.34
N THR A 93 -5.17 0.15 -22.61
CA THR A 93 -5.73 1.32 -23.32
C THR A 93 -7.21 1.17 -23.66
N THR A 94 -7.86 0.09 -23.25
CA THR A 94 -9.26 -0.20 -23.53
C THR A 94 -10.20 0.48 -22.56
N LYS A 95 -11.47 0.66 -22.97
CA LYS A 95 -12.55 1.09 -22.06
C LYS A 95 -12.88 -0.07 -21.11
N ALA A 96 -12.45 0.03 -19.86
CA ALA A 96 -12.72 -0.97 -18.83
C ALA A 96 -12.67 -0.34 -17.42
N ALA A 97 -13.12 -1.10 -16.42
CA ALA A 97 -13.01 -0.70 -15.02
C ALA A 97 -11.54 -0.67 -14.57
N THR A 98 -11.16 0.30 -13.74
CA THR A 98 -9.76 0.37 -13.25
C THR A 98 -9.38 -0.85 -12.40
N ARG A 99 -10.33 -1.57 -11.77
CA ARG A 99 -10.06 -2.88 -11.16
C ARG A 99 -9.62 -3.94 -12.17
N ALA A 100 -10.16 -3.91 -13.40
CA ALA A 100 -9.75 -4.83 -14.46
C ALA A 100 -8.38 -4.44 -15.01
N HIS A 101 -8.12 -3.15 -15.19
CA HIS A 101 -6.78 -2.64 -15.50
C HIS A 101 -5.79 -3.02 -14.41
N GLY A 102 -6.16 -2.88 -13.13
CA GLY A 102 -5.36 -3.28 -11.97
C GLY A 102 -4.97 -4.76 -12.00
N SER A 103 -5.89 -5.63 -12.43
CA SER A 103 -5.60 -7.05 -12.63
C SER A 103 -4.50 -7.29 -13.66
N ALA A 104 -4.61 -6.65 -14.83
CA ALA A 104 -3.60 -6.79 -15.90
C ALA A 104 -2.22 -6.26 -15.44
N VAL A 105 -2.21 -5.11 -14.75
CA VAL A 105 -0.99 -4.54 -14.19
C VAL A 105 -0.39 -5.42 -13.09
N LEU A 106 -1.22 -6.02 -12.24
CA LEU A 106 -0.78 -6.95 -11.20
C LEU A 106 0.02 -8.12 -11.78
N GLN A 107 -0.41 -8.70 -12.93
CA GLN A 107 0.35 -9.79 -13.56
C GLN A 107 1.74 -9.33 -13.96
N LYS A 108 1.86 -8.15 -14.56
CA LYS A 108 3.16 -7.58 -14.95
C LYS A 108 4.01 -7.24 -13.73
N ALA A 109 3.40 -6.63 -12.72
CA ALA A 109 4.08 -6.31 -11.45
C ALA A 109 4.58 -7.58 -10.75
N ALA A 110 3.76 -8.64 -10.68
CA ALA A 110 4.12 -9.91 -10.09
C ALA A 110 5.26 -10.63 -10.81
N ALA A 111 5.36 -10.46 -12.13
CA ALA A 111 6.48 -10.99 -12.91
C ALA A 111 7.79 -10.22 -12.64
N LEU A 112 7.71 -8.91 -12.42
CA LEU A 112 8.88 -8.05 -12.18
C LEU A 112 9.30 -7.99 -10.70
N VAL A 113 8.39 -8.28 -9.77
CA VAL A 113 8.58 -8.17 -8.32
C VAL A 113 8.26 -9.51 -7.64
N PRO A 114 9.20 -10.45 -7.55
CA PRO A 114 8.98 -11.79 -6.96
C PRO A 114 8.52 -11.77 -5.50
N SER A 115 8.85 -10.71 -4.74
CA SER A 115 8.45 -10.53 -3.35
C SER A 115 6.99 -10.04 -3.18
N LEU A 116 6.28 -9.74 -4.28
CA LEU A 116 4.88 -9.34 -4.24
C LEU A 116 4.00 -10.55 -3.91
N VAL A 117 3.23 -10.46 -2.82
CA VAL A 117 2.37 -11.52 -2.29
C VAL A 117 1.10 -10.90 -1.69
N GLY A 118 -0.03 -11.55 -1.82
CA GLY A 118 -1.24 -11.01 -1.21
C GLY A 118 -2.52 -11.71 -1.64
N GLY A 119 -3.65 -11.06 -1.43
CA GLY A 119 -4.95 -11.62 -1.75
C GLY A 119 -6.09 -10.75 -1.23
N SER A 120 -7.25 -11.35 -1.06
CA SER A 120 -8.49 -10.64 -0.76
C SER A 120 -9.24 -11.23 0.43
N ALA A 121 -10.06 -10.38 1.07
CA ALA A 121 -11.01 -10.78 2.11
C ALA A 121 -12.28 -11.40 1.47
N ASP A 122 -12.12 -12.58 0.88
CA ASP A 122 -13.16 -13.37 0.20
C ASP A 122 -13.82 -12.68 -1.01
N LEU A 123 -13.15 -11.71 -1.61
CA LEU A 123 -13.64 -10.92 -2.75
C LEU A 123 -12.70 -10.98 -3.97
N GLU A 124 -11.83 -12.00 -4.07
CA GLU A 124 -10.79 -12.10 -5.09
C GLU A 124 -11.36 -11.96 -6.52
N GLY A 125 -12.43 -12.68 -6.84
CA GLY A 125 -13.07 -12.60 -8.15
C GLY A 125 -13.64 -11.23 -8.50
N SER A 126 -14.14 -10.49 -7.49
CA SER A 126 -14.66 -9.12 -7.65
C SER A 126 -13.55 -8.08 -7.68
N ASN A 127 -12.55 -8.19 -6.80
CA ASN A 127 -11.38 -7.30 -6.78
C ASN A 127 -10.43 -7.54 -7.97
N LYS A 128 -10.47 -8.74 -8.56
CA LYS A 128 -9.58 -9.19 -9.64
C LYS A 128 -8.09 -9.13 -9.25
N THR A 129 -7.78 -9.67 -8.06
CA THR A 129 -6.44 -9.53 -7.43
C THR A 129 -5.69 -10.85 -7.30
N LYS A 130 -6.02 -11.85 -8.12
CA LYS A 130 -5.28 -13.09 -8.21
C LYS A 130 -4.02 -12.91 -9.05
N ILE A 131 -2.90 -13.45 -8.59
CA ILE A 131 -1.69 -13.63 -9.39
C ILE A 131 -1.85 -14.95 -10.17
N GLU A 132 -2.07 -14.84 -11.47
CA GLU A 132 -2.28 -15.99 -12.33
C GLU A 132 -1.02 -16.88 -12.40
N GLY A 133 -1.23 -18.18 -12.48
CA GLY A 133 -0.12 -19.15 -12.50
C GLY A 133 0.58 -19.37 -11.15
N SER A 134 0.22 -18.61 -10.10
CA SER A 134 0.74 -18.85 -8.75
C SER A 134 -0.29 -19.64 -7.93
N PRO A 135 0.12 -20.71 -7.21
CA PRO A 135 -0.80 -21.44 -6.33
C PRO A 135 -1.24 -20.61 -5.12
N ALA A 136 -2.27 -21.09 -4.43
CA ALA A 136 -2.64 -20.59 -3.12
C ALA A 136 -1.60 -20.99 -2.07
N VAL A 137 -1.35 -20.10 -1.10
CA VAL A 137 -0.62 -20.47 0.12
C VAL A 137 -1.55 -21.29 1.03
N THR A 138 -1.12 -22.49 1.39
CA THR A 138 -1.84 -23.42 2.27
C THR A 138 -0.93 -23.92 3.38
N PRO A 139 -1.45 -24.55 4.44
CA PRO A 139 -0.63 -25.17 5.49
C PRO A 139 0.36 -26.24 4.96
N GLN A 140 0.08 -26.82 3.81
CA GLN A 140 0.89 -27.87 3.19
C GLN A 140 1.79 -27.34 2.07
N ASP A 141 1.49 -26.16 1.51
CA ASP A 141 2.23 -25.57 0.39
C ASP A 141 2.38 -24.06 0.53
N PHE A 142 3.61 -23.62 0.79
CA PHE A 142 4.00 -22.23 0.89
C PHE A 142 4.68 -21.67 -0.37
N SER A 143 4.64 -22.42 -1.49
CA SER A 143 5.28 -22.00 -2.74
C SER A 143 4.52 -20.90 -3.48
N GLY A 144 3.25 -20.69 -3.13
CA GLY A 144 2.36 -19.75 -3.78
C GLY A 144 2.49 -18.31 -3.29
N ARG A 145 1.81 -17.41 -4.00
CA ARG A 145 1.73 -15.97 -3.68
C ARG A 145 0.31 -15.45 -3.47
N ASN A 146 -0.71 -16.32 -3.64
CA ASN A 146 -2.11 -15.98 -3.42
C ASN A 146 -2.56 -16.41 -2.02
N LEU A 147 -3.05 -15.43 -1.23
CA LEU A 147 -3.57 -15.66 0.12
C LEU A 147 -5.10 -15.44 0.13
N TYR A 148 -5.80 -16.35 0.77
CA TYR A 148 -7.25 -16.28 0.95
C TYR A 148 -7.56 -16.00 2.43
N PHE A 149 -7.93 -14.75 2.73
CA PHE A 149 -8.07 -14.30 4.11
C PHE A 149 -9.47 -14.57 4.71
N GLY A 150 -10.45 -14.92 3.86
CA GLY A 150 -11.86 -14.98 4.24
C GLY A 150 -12.39 -13.58 4.58
N ILE A 151 -13.60 -13.47 5.09
CA ILE A 151 -14.26 -12.20 5.48
C ILE A 151 -13.63 -11.69 6.78
N ARG A 152 -12.41 -11.13 6.69
CA ARG A 152 -11.59 -10.71 7.85
C ARG A 152 -10.67 -9.54 7.52
N GLU A 153 -11.22 -8.39 7.15
CA GLU A 153 -10.44 -7.22 6.68
C GLU A 153 -9.38 -6.78 7.68
N HIS A 154 -9.70 -6.75 8.98
CA HIS A 154 -8.73 -6.42 10.03
C HIS A 154 -7.61 -7.46 10.11
N GLY A 155 -7.98 -8.74 10.16
CA GLY A 155 -7.02 -9.87 10.21
C GLY A 155 -6.15 -9.93 8.95
N MET A 156 -6.74 -9.75 7.77
CA MET A 156 -6.03 -9.63 6.49
C MET A 156 -4.96 -8.53 6.54
N THR A 157 -5.36 -7.34 6.97
CA THR A 157 -4.45 -6.19 7.07
C THR A 157 -3.32 -6.46 8.06
N ALA A 158 -3.62 -7.07 9.22
CA ALA A 158 -2.62 -7.40 10.23
C ALA A 158 -1.63 -8.46 9.72
N VAL A 159 -2.11 -9.52 9.06
CA VAL A 159 -1.25 -10.56 8.45
C VAL A 159 -0.37 -9.94 7.36
N ALA A 160 -0.94 -9.11 6.48
CA ALA A 160 -0.19 -8.44 5.43
C ALA A 160 0.87 -7.47 6.01
N ASN A 161 0.57 -6.76 7.10
CA ASN A 161 1.57 -5.95 7.81
C ASN A 161 2.73 -6.84 8.33
N GLY A 162 2.43 -8.02 8.87
CA GLY A 162 3.44 -9.00 9.29
C GLY A 162 4.30 -9.50 8.13
N LEU A 163 3.72 -9.73 6.97
CA LEU A 163 4.46 -10.07 5.75
C LEU A 163 5.40 -8.93 5.34
N GLY A 164 4.94 -7.67 5.41
CA GLY A 164 5.77 -6.49 5.16
C GLY A 164 6.97 -6.40 6.09
N LEU A 165 6.78 -6.70 7.38
CA LEU A 165 7.87 -6.77 8.37
C LEU A 165 8.85 -7.93 8.11
N SER A 166 8.42 -8.95 7.38
CA SER A 166 9.22 -10.13 7.03
C SER A 166 9.94 -10.01 5.68
N GLY A 167 9.89 -8.83 5.04
CA GLY A 167 10.61 -8.55 3.79
C GLY A 167 9.79 -8.76 2.51
N PHE A 168 8.53 -9.22 2.60
CA PHE A 168 7.64 -9.25 1.46
C PHE A 168 7.12 -7.86 1.10
N ILE A 169 6.61 -7.72 -0.12
CA ILE A 169 5.79 -6.57 -0.51
C ILE A 169 4.33 -7.06 -0.56
N PRO A 170 3.56 -6.87 0.51
CA PRO A 170 2.21 -7.38 0.56
C PRO A 170 1.23 -6.49 -0.19
N TYR A 171 0.20 -7.12 -0.79
CA TYR A 171 -1.03 -6.42 -1.12
C TYR A 171 -2.22 -7.09 -0.43
N SER A 172 -3.24 -6.31 -0.11
CA SER A 172 -4.49 -6.80 0.45
C SER A 172 -5.68 -6.10 -0.18
N ALA A 173 -6.74 -6.84 -0.48
CA ALA A 173 -7.86 -6.35 -1.27
C ALA A 173 -9.22 -6.58 -0.62
N SER A 174 -10.11 -5.60 -0.78
CA SER A 174 -11.52 -5.67 -0.41
C SER A 174 -12.30 -4.59 -1.18
N PHE A 175 -13.56 -4.36 -0.87
CA PHE A 175 -14.29 -3.18 -1.34
C PHE A 175 -13.94 -1.95 -0.51
N LEU A 176 -14.01 -0.76 -1.12
CA LEU A 176 -13.60 0.47 -0.44
C LEU A 176 -14.42 0.75 0.82
N THR A 177 -15.72 0.45 0.82
CA THR A 177 -16.55 0.60 2.02
C THR A 177 -16.05 -0.24 3.21
N PHE A 178 -15.43 -1.40 2.96
CA PHE A 178 -14.94 -2.29 4.01
C PHE A 178 -13.59 -1.85 4.59
N THR A 179 -13.05 -0.72 4.13
CA THR A 179 -11.93 -0.08 4.83
C THR A 179 -12.28 0.27 6.28
N ASP A 180 -13.56 0.43 6.61
CA ASP A 180 -14.01 0.67 7.97
C ASP A 180 -13.60 -0.46 8.93
N TYR A 181 -13.56 -1.70 8.45
CA TYR A 181 -13.07 -2.85 9.22
C TYR A 181 -11.54 -2.99 9.20
N ALA A 182 -10.87 -2.48 8.16
CA ALA A 182 -9.42 -2.57 8.00
C ALA A 182 -8.66 -1.38 8.63
N ARG A 183 -9.34 -0.26 8.88
CA ARG A 183 -8.74 1.04 9.24
C ARG A 183 -7.71 1.00 10.35
N PRO A 184 -7.91 0.31 11.48
CA PRO A 184 -6.90 0.26 12.53
C PRO A 184 -5.58 -0.36 12.05
N GLY A 185 -5.63 -1.43 11.26
CA GLY A 185 -4.46 -2.08 10.66
C GLY A 185 -3.78 -1.22 9.60
N MET A 186 -4.56 -0.46 8.80
CA MET A 186 -4.02 0.51 7.83
C MET A 186 -3.28 1.65 8.52
N ARG A 187 -3.86 2.18 9.62
CA ARG A 187 -3.21 3.20 10.44
C ARG A 187 -1.89 2.70 11.03
N LEU A 188 -1.84 1.45 11.50
CA LEU A 188 -0.61 0.84 12.00
C LEU A 188 0.43 0.66 10.88
N ALA A 189 0.04 0.25 9.68
CA ALA A 189 0.94 0.19 8.52
C ALA A 189 1.58 1.55 8.23
N ALA A 190 0.78 2.63 8.26
CA ALA A 190 1.25 4.00 8.07
C ALA A 190 2.20 4.45 9.18
N LEU A 191 1.87 4.18 10.45
CA LEU A 191 2.69 4.50 11.61
C LEU A 191 4.04 3.76 11.58
N MET A 192 4.04 2.49 11.18
CA MET A 192 5.24 1.66 11.06
C MET A 192 5.99 1.88 9.73
N LYS A 193 5.49 2.76 8.86
CA LYS A 193 6.07 3.06 7.54
C LYS A 193 6.24 1.82 6.66
N LEU A 194 5.28 0.91 6.71
CA LEU A 194 5.34 -0.34 5.95
C LEU A 194 4.97 -0.10 4.48
N ARG A 195 5.71 -0.73 3.58
CA ARG A 195 5.30 -0.86 2.19
C ARG A 195 4.20 -1.91 2.11
N HIS A 196 2.94 -1.45 2.06
CA HIS A 196 1.77 -2.28 1.91
C HIS A 196 0.86 -1.66 0.85
N VAL A 197 0.47 -2.43 -0.16
CA VAL A 197 -0.43 -1.98 -1.22
C VAL A 197 -1.85 -2.41 -0.87
N PHE A 198 -2.71 -1.47 -0.50
CA PHE A 198 -4.12 -1.70 -0.26
C PHE A 198 -4.90 -1.54 -1.57
N VAL A 199 -5.48 -2.61 -2.09
CA VAL A 199 -6.26 -2.59 -3.34
C VAL A 199 -7.74 -2.60 -3.00
N TYR A 200 -8.36 -1.44 -3.01
CA TYR A 200 -9.78 -1.30 -2.71
C TYR A 200 -10.57 -0.94 -3.97
N THR A 201 -11.49 -1.83 -4.33
CA THR A 201 -12.35 -1.65 -5.51
C THR A 201 -13.73 -1.17 -5.10
N HIS A 202 -14.60 -0.88 -6.10
CA HIS A 202 -15.95 -0.34 -5.86
C HIS A 202 -15.84 1.03 -5.17
N ASP A 203 -15.10 1.94 -5.80
CA ASP A 203 -14.55 3.17 -5.22
C ASP A 203 -15.55 4.33 -5.09
N SER A 204 -16.80 4.17 -5.57
CA SER A 204 -17.80 5.23 -5.55
C SER A 204 -19.23 4.71 -5.59
N ILE A 205 -20.19 5.61 -5.45
CA ILE A 205 -21.62 5.32 -5.59
C ILE A 205 -22.01 4.78 -6.98
N PHE A 206 -21.13 4.94 -7.98
CA PHE A 206 -21.34 4.41 -9.35
C PHE A 206 -21.06 2.89 -9.48
N LEU A 207 -20.81 2.19 -8.36
CA LEU A 207 -20.61 0.74 -8.40
C LEU A 207 -21.84 -0.04 -8.87
N GLY A 208 -23.05 0.51 -8.73
CA GLY A 208 -24.28 -0.03 -9.30
C GLY A 208 -25.16 -0.75 -8.27
N GLU A 209 -25.57 -1.96 -8.61
CA GLU A 209 -26.64 -2.74 -7.95
C GLU A 209 -26.31 -3.26 -6.54
N ASP A 210 -25.09 -3.21 -6.08
CA ASP A 210 -24.69 -3.73 -4.75
C ASP A 210 -25.35 -2.95 -3.59
N GLY A 211 -25.82 -1.74 -3.86
CA GLY A 211 -26.64 -0.93 -2.96
C GLY A 211 -25.86 -0.18 -1.88
N PRO A 212 -26.57 0.51 -0.97
CA PRO A 212 -25.99 1.50 -0.05
C PRO A 212 -24.99 0.91 0.96
N THR A 213 -25.08 -0.38 1.27
CA THR A 213 -24.13 -1.05 2.17
C THR A 213 -22.74 -1.21 1.56
N HIS A 214 -22.62 -1.05 0.24
CA HIS A 214 -21.39 -1.21 -0.51
C HIS A 214 -20.92 0.11 -1.18
N GLN A 215 -21.75 1.14 -1.14
CA GLN A 215 -21.49 2.45 -1.77
C GLN A 215 -20.70 3.37 -0.85
N PRO A 216 -19.40 3.59 -1.09
CA PRO A 216 -18.60 4.47 -0.25
C PRO A 216 -18.93 5.94 -0.54
N VAL A 217 -19.01 6.76 0.51
CA VAL A 217 -19.23 8.21 0.44
C VAL A 217 -18.07 8.95 1.09
N GLU A 218 -17.87 8.78 2.41
CA GLU A 218 -16.86 9.49 3.20
C GLU A 218 -15.48 8.81 3.20
N HIS A 219 -15.37 7.57 2.71
CA HIS A 219 -14.21 6.70 2.89
C HIS A 219 -12.92 7.29 2.31
N LEU A 220 -12.96 7.89 1.11
CA LEU A 220 -11.78 8.54 0.52
C LEU A 220 -11.26 9.69 1.38
N ALA A 221 -12.17 10.57 1.86
CA ALA A 221 -11.81 11.68 2.73
C ALA A 221 -11.21 11.16 4.05
N ALA A 222 -11.88 10.18 4.66
CA ALA A 222 -11.44 9.57 5.90
C ALA A 222 -10.08 8.85 5.78
N LEU A 223 -9.79 8.18 4.67
CA LEU A 223 -8.48 7.57 4.43
C LEU A 223 -7.39 8.62 4.24
N ARG A 224 -7.68 9.71 3.54
CA ARG A 224 -6.74 10.82 3.32
C ARG A 224 -6.37 11.56 4.61
N THR A 225 -7.13 11.42 5.70
CA THR A 225 -6.77 11.98 7.02
C THR A 225 -5.77 11.13 7.80
N ILE A 226 -5.48 9.90 7.38
CA ILE A 226 -4.47 9.05 8.04
C ILE A 226 -3.07 9.55 7.66
N PRO A 227 -2.26 10.03 8.61
CA PRO A 227 -0.90 10.49 8.30
C PRO A 227 -0.06 9.39 7.67
N ASN A 228 0.70 9.74 6.64
CA ASN A 228 1.56 8.83 5.90
C ASN A 228 0.84 7.70 5.12
N LEU A 229 -0.47 7.79 4.91
CA LEU A 229 -1.20 6.91 4.01
C LEU A 229 -1.41 7.63 2.67
N LEU A 230 -0.80 7.16 1.60
CA LEU A 230 -1.03 7.68 0.25
C LEU A 230 -2.30 7.05 -0.34
N VAL A 231 -3.20 7.86 -0.87
CA VAL A 231 -4.43 7.37 -1.53
C VAL A 231 -4.42 7.79 -3.00
N ILE A 232 -4.32 6.82 -3.90
CA ILE A 232 -4.32 7.04 -5.35
C ILE A 232 -5.62 6.51 -5.93
N ARG A 233 -6.34 7.34 -6.66
CA ARG A 233 -7.60 7.00 -7.31
C ARG A 233 -7.48 7.26 -8.82
N PRO A 234 -7.07 6.24 -9.60
CA PRO A 234 -6.78 6.38 -11.02
C PRO A 234 -8.06 6.45 -11.87
N ALA A 235 -8.00 7.21 -12.97
CA ALA A 235 -9.12 7.44 -13.88
C ALA A 235 -9.10 6.53 -15.12
N ASP A 236 -7.99 5.90 -15.45
CA ASP A 236 -7.86 4.99 -16.60
C ASP A 236 -6.74 3.95 -16.41
N GLY A 237 -6.45 3.19 -17.47
CA GLY A 237 -5.43 2.14 -17.42
C GLY A 237 -4.02 2.67 -17.18
N LEU A 238 -3.65 3.80 -17.75
CA LEU A 238 -2.32 4.41 -17.57
C LEU A 238 -2.11 4.91 -16.15
N GLU A 239 -3.09 5.65 -15.61
CA GLU A 239 -3.03 6.07 -14.20
C GLU A 239 -3.04 4.87 -13.24
N THR A 240 -3.76 3.78 -13.59
CA THR A 240 -3.75 2.54 -12.80
C THR A 240 -2.36 1.88 -12.80
N ALA A 241 -1.69 1.85 -13.95
CA ALA A 241 -0.33 1.31 -14.04
C ALA A 241 0.67 2.15 -13.23
N ALA A 242 0.58 3.48 -13.35
CA ALA A 242 1.39 4.37 -12.54
C ALA A 242 1.12 4.22 -11.03
N ALA A 243 -0.15 4.09 -10.64
CA ALA A 243 -0.54 3.90 -9.24
C ALA A 243 0.07 2.63 -8.63
N TRP A 244 0.04 1.50 -9.35
CA TRP A 244 0.71 0.27 -8.93
C TRP A 244 2.23 0.47 -8.83
N GLY A 245 2.85 1.09 -9.84
CA GLY A 245 4.30 1.35 -9.85
C GLY A 245 4.72 2.22 -8.66
N LEU A 246 4.03 3.34 -8.44
CA LEU A 246 4.29 4.26 -7.32
C LEU A 246 4.11 3.56 -5.96
N ALA A 247 3.05 2.74 -5.81
CA ALA A 247 2.81 1.97 -4.59
C ALA A 247 3.94 0.96 -4.31
N LEU A 248 4.46 0.30 -5.35
CA LEU A 248 5.55 -0.66 -5.24
C LEU A 248 6.92 -0.01 -5.04
N GLU A 249 7.15 1.20 -5.57
CA GLU A 249 8.39 1.95 -5.34
C GLU A 249 8.44 2.61 -3.96
N ARG A 250 7.29 2.98 -3.39
CA ARG A 250 7.20 3.66 -2.10
C ARG A 250 7.69 2.78 -0.95
N ARG A 251 8.68 3.24 -0.20
CA ARG A 251 9.34 2.46 0.88
C ARG A 251 9.06 2.99 2.28
N ASP A 252 8.47 4.15 2.42
CA ASP A 252 8.29 4.88 3.67
C ASP A 252 6.84 4.92 4.17
N GLY A 253 5.94 4.17 3.53
CA GLY A 253 4.55 4.09 3.94
C GLY A 253 3.67 3.27 3.00
N PRO A 254 2.45 2.96 3.43
CA PRO A 254 1.49 2.22 2.63
C PRO A 254 0.78 3.10 1.60
N THR A 255 0.23 2.44 0.57
CA THR A 255 -0.52 3.11 -0.49
C THR A 255 -1.85 2.41 -0.71
N VAL A 256 -2.93 3.17 -0.80
CA VAL A 256 -4.26 2.72 -1.22
C VAL A 256 -4.44 2.97 -2.70
N LEU A 257 -4.87 1.96 -3.43
CA LEU A 257 -5.37 2.06 -4.80
C LEU A 257 -6.88 1.95 -4.74
N ALA A 258 -7.60 3.06 -4.97
CA ALA A 258 -9.06 3.09 -5.02
C ALA A 258 -9.52 2.92 -6.48
N LEU A 259 -10.11 1.75 -6.80
CA LEU A 259 -10.37 1.32 -8.17
C LEU A 259 -11.86 1.20 -8.46
N SER A 260 -12.27 1.63 -9.65
CA SER A 260 -13.67 1.60 -10.08
C SER A 260 -14.18 0.17 -10.37
N ARG A 261 -15.48 -0.04 -10.14
CA ARG A 261 -16.21 -1.21 -10.64
C ARG A 261 -16.73 -0.98 -12.07
N GLN A 262 -17.24 0.22 -12.32
CA GLN A 262 -17.75 0.61 -13.63
C GLN A 262 -16.61 0.86 -14.63
N ASN A 263 -16.94 0.68 -15.93
CA ASN A 263 -15.99 0.90 -17.01
C ASN A 263 -15.77 2.40 -17.23
N LEU A 264 -14.51 2.79 -17.38
CA LEU A 264 -14.08 4.15 -17.70
C LEU A 264 -13.43 4.19 -19.09
N ALA A 265 -13.62 5.30 -19.80
CA ALA A 265 -12.94 5.53 -21.06
C ALA A 265 -11.47 5.87 -20.84
N PRO A 266 -10.55 5.48 -21.74
CA PRO A 266 -9.18 5.95 -21.69
C PRO A 266 -9.12 7.46 -21.89
N LEU A 267 -8.22 8.12 -21.19
CA LEU A 267 -8.03 9.57 -21.25
C LEU A 267 -7.06 9.94 -22.38
N LEU A 268 -7.43 10.93 -23.18
CA LEU A 268 -6.53 11.54 -24.15
C LEU A 268 -5.67 12.59 -23.43
N ARG A 269 -4.36 12.41 -23.47
CA ARG A 269 -3.41 13.29 -22.81
C ARG A 269 -2.76 14.25 -23.81
N PRO A 270 -2.36 15.46 -23.37
CA PRO A 270 -1.65 16.38 -24.23
C PRO A 270 -0.28 15.79 -24.64
N ALA A 271 0.24 16.20 -25.80
CA ALA A 271 1.53 15.72 -26.29
C ALA A 271 2.72 16.02 -25.35
N SER A 272 2.58 17.04 -24.49
CA SER A 272 3.56 17.40 -23.46
C SER A 272 3.53 16.50 -22.23
N PHE A 273 2.55 15.59 -22.11
CA PHE A 273 2.44 14.70 -20.96
C PHE A 273 3.63 13.75 -20.85
N THR A 274 4.14 13.60 -19.63
CA THR A 274 5.17 12.61 -19.29
C THR A 274 4.74 11.79 -18.06
N PHE A 275 5.29 10.61 -17.88
CA PHE A 275 5.02 9.79 -16.69
C PHE A 275 5.45 10.48 -15.38
N GLY A 276 6.39 11.44 -15.46
CA GLY A 276 6.80 12.27 -14.34
C GLY A 276 5.66 13.11 -13.74
N GLU A 277 4.65 13.45 -14.55
CA GLU A 277 3.48 14.20 -14.05
C GLU A 277 2.67 13.38 -13.04
N LEU A 278 2.57 12.07 -13.23
CA LEU A 278 1.84 11.18 -12.31
C LEU A 278 2.51 11.09 -10.93
N ARG A 279 3.83 11.30 -10.86
CA ARG A 279 4.58 11.36 -9.60
C ARG A 279 4.29 12.62 -8.78
N ARG A 280 3.76 13.67 -9.41
CA ARG A 280 3.33 14.92 -8.73
C ARG A 280 1.94 14.82 -8.11
N GLY A 281 1.23 13.73 -8.35
CA GLY A 281 -0.12 13.49 -7.83
C GLY A 281 -1.26 14.10 -8.66
N GLY A 282 -0.96 14.97 -9.63
CA GLY A 282 -1.95 15.57 -10.53
C GLY A 282 -1.31 16.31 -11.70
N TYR A 283 -2.07 16.46 -12.80
CA TYR A 283 -1.61 17.11 -14.01
C TYR A 283 -2.77 17.75 -14.78
N VAL A 284 -2.45 18.74 -15.60
CA VAL A 284 -3.43 19.35 -16.53
C VAL A 284 -3.68 18.37 -17.67
N LEU A 285 -4.90 17.82 -17.70
CA LEU A 285 -5.33 16.86 -18.71
C LEU A 285 -5.82 17.57 -19.97
N ARG A 286 -6.56 18.67 -19.80
CA ARG A 286 -7.04 19.56 -20.86
C ARG A 286 -6.82 21.00 -20.40
N ASP A 287 -6.14 21.78 -21.20
CA ASP A 287 -5.95 23.22 -20.94
C ASP A 287 -6.94 24.06 -21.73
N VAL A 288 -7.02 25.35 -21.40
CA VAL A 288 -7.77 26.33 -22.14
C VAL A 288 -7.26 26.42 -23.58
N ASP A 289 -8.15 26.78 -24.50
CA ASP A 289 -7.76 27.10 -25.86
C ASP A 289 -6.81 28.33 -25.87
N SER A 290 -5.79 28.31 -26.71
CA SER A 290 -4.79 29.37 -26.80
C SER A 290 -5.36 30.75 -27.16
N SER A 291 -6.57 30.79 -27.70
CA SER A 291 -7.32 32.01 -28.02
C SER A 291 -8.05 32.61 -26.80
N GLN A 292 -8.12 31.92 -25.66
CA GLN A 292 -8.86 32.32 -24.46
C GLN A 292 -7.94 32.68 -23.30
N SER A 293 -8.45 33.54 -22.38
CA SER A 293 -7.74 33.92 -21.16
C SER A 293 -7.74 32.79 -20.15
N ALA A 294 -6.57 32.31 -19.77
CA ALA A 294 -6.42 31.31 -18.72
C ALA A 294 -6.82 31.82 -17.32
N LYS A 295 -6.86 33.16 -17.10
CA LYS A 295 -7.24 33.78 -15.83
C LYS A 295 -8.72 33.64 -15.51
N ASP A 296 -9.55 33.59 -16.55
CA ASP A 296 -11.01 33.53 -16.44
C ASP A 296 -11.54 32.11 -16.63
N ALA A 297 -10.66 31.14 -16.71
CA ALA A 297 -11.02 29.74 -16.98
C ALA A 297 -11.68 29.09 -15.75
N ILE A 298 -12.78 28.38 -16.01
CA ILE A 298 -13.37 27.47 -15.06
C ILE A 298 -12.49 26.21 -14.99
N THR A 299 -11.85 25.98 -13.84
CA THR A 299 -10.98 24.83 -13.66
C THR A 299 -11.68 23.72 -12.89
N PHE A 300 -11.83 22.56 -13.54
CA PHE A 300 -12.30 21.32 -12.91
C PHE A 300 -11.11 20.54 -12.38
N ILE A 301 -11.13 20.20 -11.09
CA ILE A 301 -10.16 19.29 -10.47
C ILE A 301 -10.92 18.01 -10.13
N ALA A 302 -10.56 16.90 -10.77
CA ALA A 302 -11.27 15.63 -10.63
C ALA A 302 -10.30 14.48 -10.38
N THR A 303 -10.82 13.39 -9.79
CA THR A 303 -10.05 12.18 -9.48
C THR A 303 -10.85 10.93 -9.86
N GLY A 304 -10.17 9.89 -10.34
CA GLY A 304 -10.81 8.62 -10.65
C GLY A 304 -11.93 8.74 -11.69
N SER A 305 -13.04 8.10 -11.43
CA SER A 305 -14.19 8.05 -12.36
C SER A 305 -14.78 9.41 -12.71
N GLU A 306 -14.63 10.43 -11.87
CA GLU A 306 -15.18 11.75 -12.08
C GLU A 306 -14.36 12.60 -13.09
N VAL A 307 -13.16 12.17 -13.47
CA VAL A 307 -12.37 12.84 -14.52
C VAL A 307 -13.10 12.86 -15.86
N GLY A 308 -13.73 11.72 -16.22
CA GLY A 308 -14.57 11.66 -17.43
C GLY A 308 -15.76 12.63 -17.38
N VAL A 309 -16.44 12.70 -16.23
CA VAL A 309 -17.57 13.64 -16.02
C VAL A 309 -17.11 15.09 -16.11
N ALA A 310 -15.92 15.41 -15.57
CA ALA A 310 -15.34 16.74 -15.64
C ALA A 310 -14.97 17.14 -17.08
N LEU A 311 -14.47 16.18 -17.89
CA LEU A 311 -14.21 16.42 -19.31
C LEU A 311 -15.49 16.71 -20.09
N ASP A 312 -16.55 15.92 -19.89
CA ASP A 312 -17.86 16.14 -20.53
C ASP A 312 -18.47 17.49 -20.15
N ALA A 313 -18.35 17.88 -18.86
CA ALA A 313 -18.83 19.18 -18.39
C ALA A 313 -18.02 20.34 -19.02
N ALA A 314 -16.70 20.21 -19.06
CA ALA A 314 -15.80 21.19 -19.65
C ALA A 314 -16.08 21.38 -21.17
N GLU A 315 -16.37 20.31 -21.88
CA GLU A 315 -16.72 20.38 -23.32
C GLU A 315 -18.05 21.12 -23.54
N ARG A 316 -19.07 20.84 -22.76
CA ARG A 316 -20.36 21.52 -22.83
C ARG A 316 -20.23 23.04 -22.53
N LEU A 317 -19.44 23.40 -21.51
CA LEU A 317 -19.17 24.78 -21.18
C LEU A 317 -18.34 25.50 -22.26
N ALA A 318 -17.35 24.81 -22.83
CA ALA A 318 -16.58 25.36 -23.94
C ALA A 318 -17.47 25.65 -25.16
N THR A 319 -18.44 24.77 -25.47
CA THR A 319 -19.43 24.97 -26.52
C THR A 319 -20.32 26.18 -26.21
N ALA A 320 -20.57 26.50 -24.95
CA ALA A 320 -21.29 27.70 -24.50
C ALA A 320 -20.40 28.97 -24.40
N GLY A 321 -19.13 28.89 -24.83
CA GLY A 321 -18.22 30.05 -24.90
C GLY A 321 -17.36 30.30 -23.66
N PHE A 322 -17.40 29.39 -22.66
CA PHE A 322 -16.58 29.53 -21.44
C PHE A 322 -15.20 28.90 -21.65
N ALA A 323 -14.16 29.58 -21.19
CA ALA A 323 -12.83 28.99 -21.06
C ALA A 323 -12.83 27.91 -19.98
N THR A 324 -12.31 26.72 -20.28
CA THR A 324 -12.32 25.59 -19.35
C THR A 324 -10.98 24.88 -19.28
N ARG A 325 -10.63 24.42 -18.07
CA ARG A 325 -9.45 23.58 -17.81
C ARG A 325 -9.89 22.34 -17.02
N VAL A 326 -9.29 21.19 -17.32
CA VAL A 326 -9.50 19.97 -16.53
C VAL A 326 -8.16 19.46 -16.02
N VAL A 327 -8.10 19.23 -14.72
CA VAL A 327 -6.96 18.62 -14.01
C VAL A 327 -7.37 17.22 -13.56
N SER A 328 -6.62 16.20 -13.96
CA SER A 328 -6.68 14.89 -13.32
C SER A 328 -5.77 14.91 -12.10
N MET A 329 -6.33 14.59 -10.93
CA MET A 329 -5.63 14.60 -9.65
C MET A 329 -5.81 13.26 -8.93
N PRO A 330 -5.13 12.19 -9.39
CA PRO A 330 -5.27 10.87 -8.78
C PRO A 330 -4.78 10.80 -7.33
N ALA A 331 -3.84 11.65 -6.92
CA ALA A 331 -3.28 11.67 -5.56
C ALA A 331 -3.05 13.11 -5.06
N PRO A 332 -4.00 13.72 -4.36
CA PRO A 332 -3.92 15.12 -3.91
C PRO A 332 -3.05 15.32 -2.66
N GLN A 333 -2.29 14.30 -2.20
CA GLN A 333 -1.50 14.29 -0.95
C GLN A 333 -0.01 14.51 -1.19
#